data_154af248dd97d0424b11de1bfa52488c
#
_entry.id   154af248dd97d0424b11de1bfa52488c
#
_cell.length_a   1.000
_cell.length_b   1.000
_cell.length_c   1.000
_cell.angle_alpha   90.00
_cell.angle_beta   90.00
_cell.angle_gamma   90.00
#
_symmetry.space_group_name_H-M   'P 1'
#
loop_
_entity.id
_entity.type
_entity.pdbx_description
1 polymer ?
#
loop_
_entity_poly.entity_id
_entity_poly.type
_entity_poly.pdbx_seq_one_letter_code
_entity_poly.pdbx_strand_id
1 'polypeptide(L)'
;GIDPDIAQVQVQNKLQSATALLPEDVQRQGVKVTKSGASFLQVIAFYSPDESLSAADIKDYVNSNISDPISRVAGVGSVQVFAGSYAMRIWLDPAKLSSFQLNPSDVANAIRAQNAQVAVGQLGGAPAQKGQTLNATVTAQSLLQTPEQFENIFLKNASDGAQVRIRDVAKVELGSDSYMF
;
A
#
# COMPACT_ATOMS: atom_id res chain seq x y z
N GLY A 1 26.06 -27.86 -12.42
CA GLY A 1 25.18 -26.73 -12.21
C GLY A 1 25.53 -26.01 -10.93
N ILE A 2 25.26 -24.75 -10.79
CA ILE A 2 25.46 -23.98 -9.56
C ILE A 2 24.30 -24.32 -8.62
N ASP A 3 24.59 -24.52 -7.33
CA ASP A 3 23.59 -24.70 -6.29
C ASP A 3 22.73 -23.42 -6.18
N PRO A 4 21.38 -23.51 -6.31
CA PRO A 4 20.51 -22.36 -6.24
C PRO A 4 20.58 -21.58 -4.92
N ASP A 5 20.92 -22.23 -3.81
CA ASP A 5 21.08 -21.58 -2.51
C ASP A 5 22.33 -20.71 -2.48
N ILE A 6 23.44 -21.24 -2.99
CA ILE A 6 24.69 -20.48 -3.11
C ILE A 6 24.50 -19.31 -4.09
N ALA A 7 23.83 -19.54 -5.22
CA ALA A 7 23.54 -18.49 -6.19
C ALA A 7 22.69 -17.36 -5.59
N GLN A 8 21.66 -17.69 -4.80
CA GLN A 8 20.83 -16.68 -4.13
C GLN A 8 21.66 -15.81 -3.18
N VAL A 9 22.53 -16.43 -2.35
CA VAL A 9 23.39 -15.69 -1.42
C VAL A 9 24.35 -14.77 -2.18
N GLN A 10 24.96 -15.27 -3.26
CA GLN A 10 25.89 -14.46 -4.07
C GLN A 10 25.17 -13.25 -4.72
N VAL A 11 23.99 -13.46 -5.28
CA VAL A 11 23.17 -12.37 -5.87
C VAL A 11 22.75 -11.38 -4.80
N GLN A 12 22.31 -11.85 -3.63
CA GLN A 12 21.94 -10.99 -2.51
C GLN A 12 23.11 -10.10 -2.05
N ASN A 13 24.33 -10.67 -1.93
CA ASN A 13 25.53 -9.91 -1.55
C ASN A 13 25.88 -8.84 -2.60
N LYS A 14 25.79 -9.18 -3.89
CA LYS A 14 26.03 -8.21 -4.97
C LYS A 14 24.99 -7.11 -5.00
N LEU A 15 23.72 -7.47 -4.76
CA LEU A 15 22.62 -6.51 -4.70
C LEU A 15 22.79 -5.52 -3.55
N GLN A 16 23.22 -5.98 -2.36
CA GLN A 16 23.48 -5.08 -1.24
C GLN A 16 24.52 -4.02 -1.58
N SER A 17 25.58 -4.39 -2.31
CA SER A 17 26.60 -3.44 -2.76
C SER A 17 26.06 -2.41 -3.76
N ALA A 18 25.02 -2.76 -4.53
CA ALA A 18 24.41 -1.91 -5.53
C ALA A 18 23.25 -1.07 -4.97
N THR A 19 22.71 -1.42 -3.78
CA THR A 19 21.51 -0.77 -3.23
C THR A 19 21.65 0.74 -3.08
N ALA A 20 22.84 1.22 -2.69
CA ALA A 20 23.11 2.65 -2.55
C ALA A 20 23.07 3.43 -3.89
N LEU A 21 23.19 2.74 -5.02
CA LEU A 21 23.12 3.32 -6.36
C LEU A 21 21.73 3.34 -6.97
N LEU A 22 20.74 2.72 -6.29
CA LEU A 22 19.37 2.66 -6.76
C LEU A 22 18.62 3.96 -6.41
N PRO A 23 17.58 4.35 -7.18
CA PRO A 23 16.70 5.45 -6.81
C PRO A 23 16.09 5.27 -5.41
N GLU A 24 15.88 6.38 -4.69
CA GLU A 24 15.36 6.35 -3.32
C GLU A 24 14.04 5.58 -3.17
N ASP A 25 13.15 5.67 -4.15
CA ASP A 25 11.87 4.96 -4.12
C ASP A 25 12.06 3.43 -4.14
N VAL A 26 13.04 2.94 -4.90
CA VAL A 26 13.42 1.52 -4.95
C VAL A 26 14.08 1.09 -3.65
N GLN A 27 14.95 1.94 -3.08
CA GLN A 27 15.59 1.67 -1.78
C GLN A 27 14.55 1.55 -0.66
N ARG A 28 13.53 2.43 -0.66
CA ARG A 28 12.43 2.41 0.33
C ARG A 28 11.54 1.17 0.22
N GLN A 29 11.25 0.72 -1.00
CA GLN A 29 10.49 -0.52 -1.22
C GLN A 29 11.30 -1.77 -0.88
N GLY A 30 12.63 -1.68 -0.96
CA GLY A 30 13.53 -2.79 -0.82
C GLY A 30 13.55 -3.69 -2.06
N VAL A 31 14.67 -4.38 -2.26
CA VAL A 31 14.82 -5.37 -3.35
C VAL A 31 15.05 -6.73 -2.73
N LYS A 32 14.20 -7.70 -3.09
CA LYS A 32 14.27 -9.06 -2.58
C LYS A 32 14.74 -10.02 -3.66
N VAL A 33 15.72 -10.85 -3.35
CA VAL A 33 16.16 -11.95 -4.21
C VAL A 33 15.42 -13.22 -3.78
N THR A 34 14.67 -13.81 -4.70
CA THR A 34 13.96 -15.07 -4.47
C THR A 34 14.36 -16.09 -5.52
N LYS A 35 14.45 -17.35 -5.11
CA LYS A 35 14.57 -18.46 -6.05
C LYS A 35 13.24 -18.58 -6.82
N SER A 36 13.32 -18.68 -8.13
CA SER A 36 12.15 -18.95 -8.96
C SER A 36 12.34 -20.26 -9.70
N GLY A 37 11.41 -21.17 -9.55
CA GLY A 37 11.31 -22.36 -10.39
C GLY A 37 10.79 -21.98 -11.80
N ALA A 38 11.25 -22.70 -12.80
CA ALA A 38 10.88 -22.43 -14.20
C ALA A 38 9.41 -22.78 -14.53
N SER A 39 8.71 -23.49 -13.65
CA SER A 39 7.31 -23.93 -13.88
C SER A 39 6.53 -24.03 -12.59
N PHE A 40 5.21 -23.86 -12.70
CA PHE A 40 4.31 -24.13 -11.60
C PHE A 40 4.19 -25.65 -11.38
N LEU A 41 4.30 -26.09 -10.11
CA LEU A 41 4.01 -27.46 -9.74
C LEU A 41 2.51 -27.75 -9.81
N GLN A 42 1.72 -26.80 -9.33
CA GLN A 42 0.27 -26.90 -9.28
C GLN A 42 -0.35 -25.51 -9.27
N VAL A 43 -1.52 -25.40 -9.91
CA VAL A 43 -2.39 -24.22 -9.86
C VAL A 43 -3.71 -24.67 -9.22
N ILE A 44 -4.14 -23.96 -8.18
CA ILE A 44 -5.38 -24.20 -7.46
C ILE A 44 -6.28 -22.98 -7.64
N ALA A 45 -7.51 -23.20 -8.15
CA ALA A 45 -8.51 -22.16 -8.26
C ALA A 45 -9.49 -22.25 -7.08
N PHE A 46 -9.73 -21.11 -6.43
CA PHE A 46 -10.75 -20.93 -5.40
C PHE A 46 -11.88 -20.09 -5.96
N TYR A 47 -13.11 -20.49 -5.73
CA TYR A 47 -14.30 -19.76 -6.19
C TYR A 47 -15.44 -19.87 -5.17
N SER A 48 -16.34 -18.88 -5.17
CA SER A 48 -17.59 -18.91 -4.40
C SER A 48 -18.70 -19.42 -5.32
N PRO A 49 -19.31 -20.59 -5.04
CA PRO A 49 -20.37 -21.16 -5.89
C PRO A 49 -21.64 -20.32 -5.93
N ASP A 50 -21.90 -19.57 -4.87
CA ASP A 50 -23.06 -18.70 -4.67
C ASP A 50 -22.78 -17.21 -4.90
N GLU A 51 -21.56 -16.89 -5.39
CA GLU A 51 -21.09 -15.52 -5.64
C GLU A 51 -21.20 -14.59 -4.40
N SER A 52 -21.30 -15.15 -3.20
CA SER A 52 -21.39 -14.39 -1.95
C SER A 52 -20.09 -13.70 -1.57
N LEU A 53 -18.95 -14.22 -2.05
CA LEU A 53 -17.62 -13.66 -1.82
C LEU A 53 -17.04 -13.09 -3.11
N SER A 54 -16.51 -11.88 -3.02
CA SER A 54 -15.77 -11.29 -4.13
C SER A 54 -14.39 -11.95 -4.31
N ALA A 55 -13.76 -11.75 -5.47
CA ALA A 55 -12.39 -12.22 -5.72
C ALA A 55 -11.38 -11.67 -4.69
N ALA A 56 -11.60 -10.45 -4.18
CA ALA A 56 -10.77 -9.83 -3.16
C ALA A 56 -10.95 -10.51 -1.79
N ASP A 57 -12.20 -10.87 -1.41
CA ASP A 57 -12.48 -11.63 -0.18
C ASP A 57 -11.81 -12.99 -0.21
N ILE A 58 -11.94 -13.71 -1.34
CA ILE A 58 -11.33 -15.03 -1.53
C ILE A 58 -9.80 -14.91 -1.43
N LYS A 59 -9.19 -13.89 -2.08
CA LYS A 59 -7.75 -13.66 -1.98
C LYS A 59 -7.31 -13.39 -0.55
N ASP A 60 -8.02 -12.54 0.17
CA ASP A 60 -7.69 -12.22 1.56
C ASP A 60 -7.78 -13.46 2.44
N TYR A 61 -8.82 -14.27 2.27
CA TYR A 61 -8.97 -15.56 2.96
C TYR A 61 -7.80 -16.51 2.64
N VAL A 62 -7.45 -16.65 1.35
CA VAL A 62 -6.35 -17.53 0.90
C VAL A 62 -5.01 -17.04 1.47
N ASN A 63 -4.74 -15.75 1.45
CA ASN A 63 -3.51 -15.20 2.01
C ASN A 63 -3.40 -15.40 3.52
N SER A 64 -4.51 -15.18 4.24
CA SER A 64 -4.51 -15.23 5.71
C SER A 64 -4.53 -16.65 6.26
N ASN A 65 -5.13 -17.61 5.54
CA ASN A 65 -5.41 -18.93 6.09
C ASN A 65 -4.74 -20.08 5.34
N ILE A 66 -4.38 -19.92 4.06
CA ILE A 66 -3.96 -21.02 3.19
C ILE A 66 -2.50 -20.86 2.73
N SER A 67 -2.07 -19.67 2.38
CA SER A 67 -0.73 -19.44 1.82
C SER A 67 0.39 -19.87 2.76
N ASP A 68 0.31 -19.48 4.01
CA ASP A 68 1.31 -19.81 5.03
C ASP A 68 1.41 -21.31 5.32
N PRO A 69 0.33 -22.05 5.60
CA PRO A 69 0.39 -23.49 5.73
C PRO A 69 0.98 -24.21 4.52
N ILE A 70 0.58 -23.83 3.30
CA ILE A 70 1.11 -24.46 2.06
C ILE A 70 2.59 -24.16 1.89
N SER A 71 3.04 -22.93 2.16
CA SER A 71 4.46 -22.54 2.00
C SER A 71 5.40 -23.33 2.92
N ARG A 72 4.89 -23.90 4.02
CA ARG A 72 5.64 -24.70 4.99
C ARG A 72 5.68 -26.20 4.66
N VAL A 73 4.95 -26.63 3.64
CA VAL A 73 4.97 -28.04 3.21
C VAL A 73 6.33 -28.35 2.57
N ALA A 74 6.94 -29.45 2.98
CA ALA A 74 8.22 -29.87 2.42
C ALA A 74 8.11 -30.10 0.91
N GLY A 75 9.02 -29.48 0.13
CA GLY A 75 9.01 -29.52 -1.33
C GLY A 75 8.30 -28.36 -2.01
N VAL A 76 7.59 -27.49 -1.26
CA VAL A 76 7.02 -26.24 -1.80
C VAL A 76 8.07 -25.15 -1.76
N GLY A 77 8.44 -24.61 -2.92
CA GLY A 77 9.45 -23.54 -3.04
C GLY A 77 8.86 -22.15 -2.84
N SER A 78 7.70 -21.88 -3.39
CA SER A 78 6.97 -20.62 -3.24
C SER A 78 5.48 -20.79 -3.51
N VAL A 79 4.67 -19.93 -2.90
CA VAL A 79 3.24 -19.82 -3.16
C VAL A 79 2.97 -18.44 -3.73
N GLN A 80 2.23 -18.35 -4.83
CA GLN A 80 1.83 -17.09 -5.44
C GLN A 80 0.31 -17.05 -5.54
N VAL A 81 -0.31 -15.99 -5.06
CA VAL A 81 -1.76 -15.77 -5.13
C VAL A 81 -2.05 -14.71 -6.17
N PHE A 82 -2.75 -15.12 -7.24
CA PHE A 82 -3.15 -14.25 -8.35
C PHE A 82 -4.61 -13.81 -8.14
N ALA A 83 -4.81 -12.62 -7.69
CA ALA A 83 -6.10 -11.92 -7.67
C ALA A 83 -5.89 -10.46 -7.30
N GLY A 84 -6.85 -9.59 -7.54
CA GLY A 84 -6.81 -8.21 -7.09
C GLY A 84 -6.87 -8.12 -5.56
N SER A 85 -6.16 -7.15 -4.98
CA SER A 85 -6.26 -6.81 -3.56
C SER A 85 -7.25 -5.68 -3.37
N TYR A 86 -7.77 -5.52 -2.16
CA TYR A 86 -8.54 -4.32 -1.83
C TYR A 86 -7.71 -3.06 -2.01
N ALA A 87 -8.28 -2.09 -2.71
CA ALA A 87 -7.69 -0.78 -2.91
C ALA A 87 -8.75 0.31 -2.85
N MET A 88 -8.35 1.49 -2.38
CA MET A 88 -9.20 2.67 -2.46
C MET A 88 -9.15 3.21 -3.89
N ARG A 89 -10.27 3.16 -4.60
CA ARG A 89 -10.41 3.68 -5.97
C ARG A 89 -10.93 5.09 -5.94
N ILE A 90 -10.24 5.97 -6.64
CA ILE A 90 -10.59 7.38 -6.75
C ILE A 90 -10.83 7.69 -8.23
N TRP A 91 -12.10 7.80 -8.61
CA TRP A 91 -12.53 8.10 -9.97
C TRP A 91 -12.60 9.61 -10.16
N LEU A 92 -11.58 10.17 -10.78
CA LEU A 92 -11.50 11.60 -11.05
C LEU A 92 -12.48 12.00 -12.15
N ASP A 93 -13.21 13.10 -11.93
CA ASP A 93 -14.06 13.74 -12.94
C ASP A 93 -13.27 14.84 -13.66
N PRO A 94 -12.95 14.67 -14.96
CA PRO A 94 -12.13 15.64 -15.68
C PRO A 94 -12.77 17.02 -15.81
N ALA A 95 -14.11 17.09 -15.91
CA ALA A 95 -14.84 18.35 -16.02
C ALA A 95 -14.76 19.14 -14.71
N LYS A 96 -14.95 18.46 -13.58
CA LYS A 96 -14.82 19.06 -12.25
C LYS A 96 -13.39 19.46 -11.94
N LEU A 97 -12.40 18.63 -12.27
CA LEU A 97 -10.98 19.00 -12.13
C LEU A 97 -10.67 20.29 -12.90
N SER A 98 -11.11 20.37 -14.16
CA SER A 98 -10.92 21.56 -15.00
C SER A 98 -11.59 22.78 -14.39
N SER A 99 -12.84 22.68 -13.89
CA SER A 99 -13.57 23.80 -13.28
C SER A 99 -12.86 24.36 -12.04
N PHE A 100 -12.19 23.50 -11.28
CA PHE A 100 -11.37 23.91 -10.14
C PHE A 100 -9.91 24.18 -10.49
N GLN A 101 -9.51 24.11 -11.77
CA GLN A 101 -8.12 24.29 -12.22
C GLN A 101 -7.15 23.35 -11.48
N LEU A 102 -7.52 22.07 -11.37
CA LEU A 102 -6.73 21.01 -10.75
C LEU A 102 -6.30 20.00 -11.81
N ASN A 103 -5.12 19.43 -11.59
CA ASN A 103 -4.58 18.32 -12.37
C ASN A 103 -4.67 17.02 -11.57
N PRO A 104 -4.69 15.84 -12.21
CA PRO A 104 -4.62 14.56 -11.51
C PRO A 104 -3.40 14.43 -10.58
N SER A 105 -2.27 15.04 -10.94
CA SER A 105 -1.06 15.10 -10.11
C SER A 105 -1.26 15.87 -8.80
N ASP A 106 -2.08 16.94 -8.81
CA ASP A 106 -2.38 17.71 -7.59
C ASP A 106 -3.15 16.84 -6.60
N VAL A 107 -4.13 16.07 -7.10
CA VAL A 107 -4.88 15.10 -6.28
C VAL A 107 -3.97 14.01 -5.73
N ALA A 108 -3.11 13.44 -6.56
CA ALA A 108 -2.15 12.41 -6.13
C ALA A 108 -1.18 12.95 -5.07
N ASN A 109 -0.70 14.18 -5.20
CA ASN A 109 0.18 14.80 -4.22
C ASN A 109 -0.55 15.10 -2.90
N ALA A 110 -1.79 15.58 -2.96
CA ALA A 110 -2.61 15.81 -1.76
C ALA A 110 -2.88 14.50 -1.00
N ILE A 111 -3.15 13.40 -1.72
CA ILE A 111 -3.32 12.07 -1.12
C ILE A 111 -2.02 11.64 -0.43
N ARG A 112 -0.87 11.73 -1.11
CA ARG A 112 0.43 11.35 -0.51
C ARG A 112 0.74 12.15 0.74
N ALA A 113 0.45 13.46 0.73
CA ALA A 113 0.74 14.35 1.84
C ALA A 113 -0.16 14.08 3.07
N GLN A 114 -1.44 13.72 2.86
CA GLN A 114 -2.42 13.55 3.93
C GLN A 114 -2.64 12.09 4.32
N ASN A 115 -2.26 11.13 3.46
CA ASN A 115 -2.28 9.70 3.76
C ASN A 115 -0.84 9.21 4.07
N ALA A 116 -0.17 9.89 4.98
CA ALA A 116 1.19 9.55 5.41
C ALA A 116 1.19 9.10 6.86
N GLN A 117 1.96 8.07 7.15
CA GLN A 117 2.19 7.65 8.53
C GLN A 117 3.22 8.59 9.16
N VAL A 118 2.79 9.35 10.17
CA VAL A 118 3.66 10.29 10.88
C VAL A 118 4.06 9.67 12.22
N ALA A 119 5.37 9.59 12.46
CA ALA A 119 5.88 9.26 13.79
C ALA A 119 5.65 10.47 14.70
N VAL A 120 4.75 10.31 15.66
CA VAL A 120 4.39 11.37 16.59
C VAL A 120 5.18 11.19 17.89
N GLY A 121 5.86 12.24 18.32
CA GLY A 121 6.64 12.26 19.55
C GLY A 121 5.79 12.42 20.81
N GLN A 122 6.46 12.51 21.93
CA GLN A 122 5.85 12.88 23.22
C GLN A 122 6.07 14.36 23.51
N LEU A 123 5.03 15.06 23.92
CA LEU A 123 5.14 16.39 24.49
C LEU A 123 5.65 16.22 25.94
N GLY A 124 6.81 16.80 26.24
CA GLY A 124 7.40 16.66 27.59
C GLY A 124 8.21 15.39 27.82
N GLY A 125 8.57 14.66 26.74
CA GLY A 125 9.53 13.56 26.82
C GLY A 125 10.95 14.04 27.15
N ALA A 126 11.82 13.14 27.63
CA ALA A 126 13.23 13.47 27.93
C ALA A 126 13.99 13.81 26.61
N PRO A 127 14.86 14.86 26.63
CA PRO A 127 15.23 15.71 27.79
C PRO A 127 14.19 16.80 28.05
N ALA A 128 13.59 16.76 29.28
CA ALA A 128 12.56 17.71 29.69
C ALA A 128 13.20 19.03 30.15
N GLN A 129 12.58 20.17 29.85
CA GLN A 129 12.99 21.46 30.36
C GLN A 129 12.57 21.63 31.85
N LYS A 130 13.40 22.35 32.64
CA LYS A 130 13.08 22.65 34.06
C LYS A 130 11.72 23.35 34.15
N GLY A 131 10.78 22.77 34.89
CA GLY A 131 9.45 23.32 35.12
C GLY A 131 8.35 22.70 34.25
N GLN A 132 8.67 21.75 33.39
CA GLN A 132 7.68 21.04 32.59
C GLN A 132 7.00 19.95 33.42
N THR A 133 5.71 20.16 33.71
CA THR A 133 4.91 19.27 34.58
C THR A 133 3.96 18.37 33.76
N LEU A 134 3.81 18.64 32.47
CA LEU A 134 2.90 17.89 31.59
C LEU A 134 3.70 16.96 30.66
N ASN A 135 3.40 15.66 30.75
CA ASN A 135 3.83 14.66 29.80
C ASN A 135 2.59 14.12 29.08
N ALA A 136 2.50 14.32 27.75
CA ALA A 136 1.40 13.84 26.93
C ALA A 136 1.94 13.15 25.70
N THR A 137 1.50 11.92 25.47
CA THR A 137 1.75 11.24 24.20
C THR A 137 0.85 11.83 23.13
N VAL A 138 1.44 12.33 22.06
CA VAL A 138 0.68 12.81 20.90
C VAL A 138 0.39 11.62 20.01
N THR A 139 -0.88 11.29 19.82
CA THR A 139 -1.31 10.25 18.90
C THR A 139 -1.77 10.91 17.60
N ALA A 140 -1.16 10.55 16.48
CA ALA A 140 -1.67 10.94 15.17
C ALA A 140 -2.48 9.80 14.57
N GLN A 141 -3.46 10.16 13.76
CA GLN A 141 -4.16 9.17 12.96
C GLN A 141 -3.16 8.51 11.99
N SER A 142 -3.19 7.19 11.92
CA SER A 142 -2.45 6.42 10.93
C SER A 142 -3.04 6.62 9.52
N LEU A 143 -2.66 5.80 8.55
CA LEU A 143 -3.18 5.83 7.19
C LEU A 143 -4.71 5.86 7.15
N LEU A 144 -5.27 6.56 6.18
CA LEU A 144 -6.70 6.62 5.92
C LEU A 144 -7.23 5.24 5.51
N GLN A 145 -8.39 4.86 6.01
CA GLN A 145 -8.92 3.50 5.84
C GLN A 145 -10.29 3.46 5.18
N THR A 146 -11.08 4.53 5.25
CA THR A 146 -12.45 4.53 4.73
C THR A 146 -12.61 5.49 3.56
N PRO A 147 -13.56 5.22 2.64
CA PRO A 147 -13.87 6.12 1.53
C PRO A 147 -14.14 7.55 1.98
N GLU A 148 -14.87 7.75 3.08
CA GLU A 148 -15.22 9.06 3.63
C GLU A 148 -13.99 9.84 4.10
N GLN A 149 -12.98 9.15 4.64
CA GLN A 149 -11.72 9.78 5.01
C GLN A 149 -10.97 10.28 3.78
N PHE A 150 -10.92 9.48 2.71
CA PHE A 150 -10.31 9.91 1.44
C PHE A 150 -11.10 11.03 0.76
N GLU A 151 -12.44 10.99 0.77
CA GLU A 151 -13.30 12.05 0.25
C GLU A 151 -13.05 13.40 0.93
N ASN A 152 -12.69 13.38 2.20
CA ASN A 152 -12.44 14.57 3.01
C ASN A 152 -11.02 15.14 2.86
N ILE A 153 -10.12 14.51 2.10
CA ILE A 153 -8.78 15.06 1.81
C ILE A 153 -8.93 16.45 1.17
N PHE A 154 -8.23 17.41 1.73
CA PHE A 154 -8.19 18.80 1.24
C PHE A 154 -7.28 18.91 0.01
N LEU A 155 -7.76 19.59 -1.02
CA LEU A 155 -7.02 19.84 -2.26
C LEU A 155 -6.53 21.29 -2.33
N LYS A 156 -7.43 22.26 -2.23
CA LYS A 156 -7.12 23.70 -2.28
C LYS A 156 -8.28 24.54 -1.76
N ASN A 157 -8.04 25.84 -1.59
CA ASN A 157 -9.12 26.80 -1.43
C ASN A 157 -9.56 27.32 -2.81
N ALA A 158 -10.85 27.39 -3.04
CA ALA A 158 -11.44 28.06 -4.20
C ALA A 158 -11.30 29.59 -4.08
N SER A 159 -11.56 30.31 -5.17
CA SER A 159 -11.44 31.77 -5.21
C SER A 159 -12.41 32.51 -4.28
N ASP A 160 -13.50 31.89 -3.91
CA ASP A 160 -14.50 32.34 -2.94
C ASP A 160 -14.16 31.97 -1.47
N GLY A 161 -13.02 31.32 -1.24
CA GLY A 161 -12.59 30.85 0.08
C GLY A 161 -13.15 29.48 0.49
N ALA A 162 -14.00 28.86 -0.32
CA ALA A 162 -14.50 27.53 -0.04
C ALA A 162 -13.39 26.47 -0.15
N GLN A 163 -13.43 25.45 0.70
CA GLN A 163 -12.49 24.33 0.65
C GLN A 163 -12.91 23.32 -0.39
N VAL A 164 -12.04 23.06 -1.36
CA VAL A 164 -12.20 22.00 -2.35
C VAL A 164 -11.57 20.71 -1.80
N ARG A 165 -12.35 19.64 -1.77
CA ARG A 165 -11.96 18.31 -1.28
C ARG A 165 -12.06 17.28 -2.39
N ILE A 166 -11.54 16.06 -2.17
CA ILE A 166 -11.61 15.00 -3.17
C ILE A 166 -13.04 14.70 -3.59
N ARG A 167 -14.02 14.69 -2.69
CA ARG A 167 -15.45 14.48 -2.99
C ARG A 167 -16.03 15.45 -4.02
N ASP A 168 -15.45 16.64 -4.14
CA ASP A 168 -15.93 17.67 -5.06
C ASP A 168 -15.49 17.41 -6.51
N VAL A 169 -14.41 16.63 -6.69
CA VAL A 169 -13.79 16.36 -8.00
C VAL A 169 -13.68 14.87 -8.35
N ALA A 170 -14.06 13.98 -7.43
CA ALA A 170 -13.93 12.55 -7.61
C ALA A 170 -15.02 11.77 -6.86
N LYS A 171 -15.23 10.52 -7.29
CA LYS A 171 -15.95 9.48 -6.53
C LYS A 171 -14.91 8.56 -5.89
N VAL A 172 -15.09 8.26 -4.60
CA VAL A 172 -14.22 7.34 -3.86
C VAL A 172 -14.99 6.08 -3.52
N GLU A 173 -14.40 4.92 -3.75
CA GLU A 173 -15.01 3.64 -3.39
C GLU A 173 -13.93 2.60 -3.07
N LEU A 174 -14.25 1.64 -2.21
CA LEU A 174 -13.43 0.46 -1.98
C LEU A 174 -13.66 -0.53 -3.12
N GLY A 175 -12.59 -1.01 -3.73
CA GLY A 175 -12.67 -1.96 -4.84
C GLY A 175 -11.40 -2.77 -4.98
N SER A 176 -11.25 -3.50 -6.08
CA SER A 176 -10.02 -4.23 -6.37
C SER A 176 -8.98 -3.32 -7.03
N ASP A 177 -7.69 -3.52 -6.71
CA ASP A 177 -6.57 -2.84 -7.36
C ASP A 177 -6.40 -3.27 -8.83
N SER A 178 -6.82 -4.47 -9.16
CA SER A 178 -6.77 -5.04 -10.51
C SER A 178 -7.99 -5.90 -10.81
N TYR A 179 -8.48 -5.83 -12.05
CA TYR A 179 -9.50 -6.72 -12.60
C TYR A 179 -8.92 -7.58 -13.74
N MET A 180 -7.59 -7.68 -13.84
CA MET A 180 -6.97 -8.61 -14.77
C MET A 180 -7.02 -10.02 -14.18
N PHE A 181 -7.65 -10.92 -14.93
CA PHE A 181 -7.68 -12.35 -14.72
C PHE A 181 -6.59 -13.02 -15.56
#